data_6fa2626ea64767bee0f128bd505db6c6
#
_entry.id   6fa2626ea64767bee0f128bd505db6c6
#
_cell.length_a   1.000
_cell.length_b   1.000
_cell.length_c   1.000
_cell.angle_alpha   90.00
_cell.angle_beta   90.00
_cell.angle_gamma   90.00
#
_symmetry.space_group_name_H-M   'P 1'
#
loop_
_entity.id
_entity.type
_entity.pdbx_description
1 polymer ?
#
loop_
_entity_poly.entity_id
_entity_poly.type
_entity_poly.pdbx_seq_one_letter_code
_entity_poly.pdbx_strand_id
1 'polypeptide(L)'
;KAEVGSGSTLSYIEISDKGSEENPVQIVFDLGENPHEYNSIGLIPRLQWVGNSPKYLKIEVSDAVLTRSEDITNWILVGSAKRDAFTKTELDAHDSGNWEDWYTDKQFVKWYDLGENMSHRYIRLSMWDSWYSTHCLDEIFVSKR
;
A
#
# COMPACT_ATOMS: atom_id res chain seq x y z
N LYS A 1 -7.60 -5.79 11.33
CA LYS A 1 -6.73 -6.97 11.29
C LYS A 1 -6.48 -7.29 9.83
N ALA A 2 -5.21 -7.27 9.41
CA ALA A 2 -4.84 -7.70 8.06
C ALA A 2 -4.82 -9.24 8.05
N GLU A 3 -5.45 -9.82 7.05
CA GLU A 3 -5.42 -11.27 6.83
C GLU A 3 -4.75 -11.57 5.49
N VAL A 4 -3.91 -12.58 5.47
CA VAL A 4 -3.37 -13.12 4.23
C VAL A 4 -4.37 -14.13 3.70
N GLY A 5 -5.06 -13.76 2.64
CA GLY A 5 -6.00 -14.63 1.95
C GLY A 5 -5.27 -15.47 0.90
N SER A 6 -5.62 -16.74 0.80
CA SER A 6 -5.20 -17.59 -0.31
C SER A 6 -6.44 -17.93 -1.14
N GLY A 7 -6.61 -17.26 -2.25
CA GLY A 7 -7.60 -17.64 -3.27
C GLY A 7 -6.91 -18.33 -4.42
N SER A 8 -7.10 -19.58 -4.53
CA SER A 8 -6.67 -20.51 -5.57
C SER A 8 -5.18 -20.51 -6.02
N THR A 9 -4.41 -19.46 -6.00
CA THR A 9 -2.95 -19.44 -6.28
C THR A 9 -2.28 -18.09 -6.03
N LEU A 10 -3.03 -17.05 -5.71
CA LEU A 10 -2.47 -15.72 -5.44
C LEU A 10 -2.63 -15.40 -3.95
N SER A 11 -1.53 -15.11 -3.29
CA SER A 11 -1.55 -14.55 -1.94
C SER A 11 -1.77 -13.04 -2.04
N TYR A 12 -2.59 -12.48 -1.17
CA TYR A 12 -2.85 -11.05 -1.10
C TYR A 12 -3.09 -10.61 0.35
N ILE A 13 -2.92 -9.35 0.60
CA ILE A 13 -3.29 -8.73 1.86
C ILE A 13 -4.71 -8.21 1.70
N GLU A 14 -5.63 -8.67 2.57
CA GLU A 14 -7.00 -8.17 2.63
C GLU A 14 -7.25 -7.48 3.96
N ILE A 15 -7.87 -6.31 3.89
CA ILE A 15 -8.30 -5.54 5.05
C ILE A 15 -9.78 -5.24 4.86
N SER A 16 -10.61 -5.81 5.73
CA SER A 16 -12.07 -5.77 5.61
C SER A 16 -12.69 -4.40 5.89
N ASP A 17 -11.98 -3.50 6.54
CA ASP A 17 -12.44 -2.15 6.82
C ASP A 17 -12.04 -1.20 5.69
N LYS A 18 -12.95 -0.34 5.24
CA LYS A 18 -12.65 0.71 4.26
C LYS A 18 -11.88 1.88 4.86
N GLY A 19 -12.01 2.09 6.16
CA GLY A 19 -11.53 3.28 6.83
C GLY A 19 -12.20 4.58 6.37
N SER A 20 -11.80 5.65 7.00
CA SER A 20 -12.11 7.02 6.61
C SER A 20 -10.85 7.89 6.72
N GLU A 21 -10.90 9.12 6.25
CA GLU A 21 -9.76 10.04 6.36
C GLU A 21 -9.37 10.28 7.82
N GLU A 22 -10.35 10.33 8.73
CA GLU A 22 -10.14 10.50 10.18
C GLU A 22 -9.68 9.21 10.86
N ASN A 23 -10.11 8.06 10.34
CA ASN A 23 -9.78 6.74 10.85
C ASN A 23 -9.33 5.82 9.71
N PRO A 24 -8.14 6.06 9.14
CA PRO A 24 -7.66 5.28 8.01
C PRO A 24 -7.25 3.87 8.45
N VAL A 25 -7.30 2.95 7.51
CA VAL A 25 -6.66 1.66 7.63
C VAL A 25 -5.16 1.84 7.49
N GLN A 26 -4.38 1.25 8.38
CA GLN A 26 -2.94 1.48 8.44
C GLN A 26 -2.15 0.18 8.33
N ILE A 27 -1.09 0.22 7.54
CA ILE A 27 -0.05 -0.82 7.47
C ILE A 27 1.26 -0.17 7.85
N VAL A 28 1.97 -0.77 8.80
CA VAL A 28 3.29 -0.30 9.24
C VAL A 28 4.33 -1.34 8.88
N PHE A 29 5.41 -0.88 8.24
CA PHE A 29 6.58 -1.70 7.91
C PHE A 29 7.74 -1.31 8.81
N ASP A 30 8.41 -2.30 9.38
CA ASP A 30 9.72 -2.16 10.02
C ASP A 30 10.79 -2.66 9.05
N LEU A 31 11.62 -1.75 8.56
CA LEU A 31 12.73 -2.04 7.64
C LEU A 31 14.00 -2.49 8.34
N GLY A 32 13.95 -2.60 9.67
CA GLY A 32 15.11 -2.95 10.49
C GLY A 32 15.95 -1.74 10.91
N GLU A 33 16.97 -2.01 11.70
CA GLU A 33 17.80 -0.96 12.33
C GLU A 33 18.66 -0.18 11.32
N ASN A 34 19.00 -0.78 10.18
CA ASN A 34 19.85 -0.17 9.16
C ASN A 34 19.17 -0.34 7.77
N PRO A 35 18.11 0.38 7.51
CA PRO A 35 17.40 0.26 6.25
C PRO A 35 18.26 0.78 5.08
N HIS A 36 18.18 0.11 3.95
CA HIS A 36 18.73 0.65 2.71
C HIS A 36 17.99 1.93 2.32
N GLU A 37 18.68 2.83 1.62
CA GLU A 37 18.03 4.00 1.05
C GLU A 37 16.92 3.62 0.08
N TYR A 38 15.80 4.32 0.17
CA TYR A 38 14.65 4.20 -0.73
C TYR A 38 14.08 5.57 -1.07
N ASN A 39 13.41 5.68 -2.20
CA ASN A 39 12.74 6.90 -2.62
C ASN A 39 11.36 6.65 -3.25
N SER A 40 10.91 5.41 -3.25
CA SER A 40 9.65 5.03 -3.89
C SER A 40 8.98 3.89 -3.16
N ILE A 41 7.65 3.94 -3.10
CA ILE A 41 6.77 2.86 -2.66
C ILE A 41 6.00 2.36 -3.88
N GLY A 42 5.97 1.06 -4.10
CA GLY A 42 5.19 0.43 -5.15
C GLY A 42 4.04 -0.39 -4.56
N LEU A 43 2.85 -0.26 -5.13
CA LEU A 43 1.69 -1.07 -4.78
C LEU A 43 1.19 -1.83 -5.99
N ILE A 44 0.91 -3.13 -5.81
CA ILE A 44 0.18 -3.94 -6.78
C ILE A 44 -1.24 -4.14 -6.24
N PRO A 45 -2.30 -3.73 -6.96
CA PRO A 45 -3.67 -4.03 -6.57
C PRO A 45 -3.94 -5.53 -6.76
N ARG A 46 -4.93 -6.07 -6.06
CA ARG A 46 -5.39 -7.43 -6.33
C ARG A 46 -6.03 -7.50 -7.70
N LEU A 47 -5.35 -8.07 -8.67
CA LEU A 47 -5.77 -8.07 -10.08
C LEU A 47 -7.10 -8.80 -10.33
N GLN A 48 -7.43 -9.80 -9.51
CA GLN A 48 -8.69 -10.54 -9.60
C GLN A 48 -9.93 -9.72 -9.18
N TRP A 49 -9.73 -8.75 -8.28
CA TRP A 49 -10.78 -7.91 -7.72
C TRP A 49 -10.28 -6.48 -7.58
N VAL A 50 -9.88 -5.90 -8.70
CA VAL A 50 -9.24 -4.58 -8.74
C VAL A 50 -10.07 -3.48 -8.05
N GLY A 51 -11.40 -3.61 -8.04
CA GLY A 51 -12.27 -2.70 -7.30
C GLY A 51 -12.08 -2.72 -5.78
N ASN A 52 -11.49 -3.77 -5.21
CA ASN A 52 -11.11 -3.83 -3.81
C ASN A 52 -9.76 -3.15 -3.55
N SER A 53 -9.51 -2.03 -4.19
CA SER A 53 -8.29 -1.23 -4.05
C SER A 53 -8.59 0.08 -3.35
N PRO A 54 -7.63 0.61 -2.56
CA PRO A 54 -7.80 1.89 -1.89
C PRO A 54 -7.94 3.03 -2.89
N LYS A 55 -8.78 4.01 -2.58
CA LYS A 55 -8.89 5.26 -3.33
C LYS A 55 -7.83 6.27 -2.93
N TYR A 56 -7.56 6.36 -1.63
CA TYR A 56 -6.68 7.38 -1.07
C TYR A 56 -5.58 6.77 -0.22
N LEU A 57 -4.46 7.44 -0.20
CA LEU A 57 -3.25 7.03 0.50
C LEU A 57 -2.55 8.23 1.13
N LYS A 58 -2.01 8.03 2.31
CA LYS A 58 -1.04 8.90 2.98
C LYS A 58 0.18 8.08 3.34
N ILE A 59 1.37 8.62 3.15
CA ILE A 59 2.65 7.97 3.46
C ILE A 59 3.33 8.77 4.56
N GLU A 60 3.76 8.08 5.61
CA GLU A 60 4.50 8.66 6.73
C GLU A 60 5.68 7.77 7.09
N VAL A 61 6.74 8.37 7.62
CA VAL A 61 7.96 7.68 8.03
C VAL A 61 8.33 8.04 9.46
N SER A 62 9.12 7.19 10.13
CA SER A 62 9.65 7.46 11.46
C SER A 62 10.93 6.69 11.73
N ASP A 63 11.81 7.28 12.57
CA ASP A 63 13.01 6.65 13.12
C ASP A 63 12.86 6.29 14.60
N ALA A 64 11.66 6.31 15.13
CA ALA A 64 11.42 6.03 16.53
C ALA A 64 12.03 4.68 16.94
N VAL A 65 12.83 4.70 17.99
CA VAL A 65 13.42 3.47 18.57
C VAL A 65 12.43 2.92 19.60
N LEU A 66 11.46 2.14 19.12
CA LEU A 66 10.43 1.58 19.98
C LEU A 66 10.36 0.06 19.81
N THR A 67 9.89 -0.62 20.84
CA THR A 67 9.69 -2.07 20.82
C THR A 67 8.44 -2.49 20.07
N ARG A 68 7.49 -1.55 19.87
CA ARG A 68 6.19 -1.80 19.22
C ARG A 68 5.85 -0.66 18.27
N SER A 69 5.44 -1.00 17.06
CA SER A 69 5.11 -0.01 16.02
C SER A 69 3.88 0.85 16.38
N GLU A 70 2.97 0.33 17.18
CA GLU A 70 1.78 1.03 17.66
C GLU A 70 2.10 2.18 18.63
N ASP A 71 3.28 2.14 19.27
CA ASP A 71 3.73 3.18 20.19
C ASP A 71 4.42 4.37 19.50
N ILE A 72 4.57 4.30 18.18
CA ILE A 72 5.19 5.37 17.42
C ILE A 72 4.23 6.56 17.32
N THR A 73 4.66 7.72 17.81
CA THR A 73 3.89 8.97 17.80
C THR A 73 4.45 10.05 16.88
N ASN A 74 5.74 10.01 16.56
CA ASN A 74 6.45 11.00 15.75
C ASN A 74 6.54 10.55 14.29
N TRP A 75 5.40 10.55 13.63
CA TRP A 75 5.30 10.30 12.20
C TRP A 75 5.57 11.57 11.40
N ILE A 76 6.41 11.45 10.38
CA ILE A 76 6.75 12.53 9.45
C ILE A 76 5.98 12.26 8.16
N LEU A 77 5.14 13.21 7.76
CA LEU A 77 4.39 13.13 6.51
C LEU A 77 5.35 13.25 5.32
N VAL A 78 5.21 12.34 4.37
CA VAL A 78 5.97 12.35 3.11
C VAL A 78 5.10 12.79 1.95
N GLY A 79 5.37 13.99 1.44
CA GLY A 79 4.61 14.58 0.35
C GLY A 79 3.22 15.06 0.81
N SER A 80 2.18 14.73 0.04
CA SER A 80 0.81 15.17 0.32
C SER A 80 0.14 14.34 1.41
N ALA A 81 -0.63 14.99 2.29
CA ALA A 81 -1.47 14.32 3.29
C ALA A 81 -2.59 13.46 2.67
N LYS A 82 -2.91 13.71 1.41
CA LYS A 82 -3.87 12.92 0.63
C LYS A 82 -3.39 12.83 -0.81
N ARG A 83 -3.22 11.64 -1.29
CA ARG A 83 -2.94 11.35 -2.69
C ARG A 83 -3.84 10.21 -3.17
N ASP A 84 -4.09 10.15 -4.47
CA ASP A 84 -4.80 9.02 -5.06
C ASP A 84 -3.95 7.76 -4.93
N ALA A 85 -4.52 6.73 -4.31
CA ALA A 85 -3.89 5.41 -4.31
C ALA A 85 -4.07 4.78 -5.69
N PHE A 86 -5.28 4.40 -6.05
CA PHE A 86 -5.62 3.94 -7.39
C PHE A 86 -6.80 4.73 -7.93
N THR A 87 -6.72 5.16 -9.17
CA THR A 87 -7.87 5.75 -9.89
C THR A 87 -8.70 4.64 -10.53
N LYS A 88 -9.99 4.90 -10.74
CA LYS A 88 -10.83 3.94 -11.43
C LYS A 88 -10.35 3.65 -12.86
N THR A 89 -9.82 4.66 -13.55
CA THR A 89 -9.27 4.51 -14.90
C THR A 89 -8.08 3.57 -14.93
N GLU A 90 -7.16 3.68 -13.96
CA GLU A 90 -6.02 2.76 -13.83
C GLU A 90 -6.49 1.32 -13.59
N LEU A 91 -7.44 1.15 -12.68
CA LEU A 91 -7.96 -0.18 -12.35
C LEU A 91 -8.72 -0.80 -13.54
N ASP A 92 -9.57 -0.04 -14.21
CA ASP A 92 -10.34 -0.51 -15.37
C ASP A 92 -9.41 -0.90 -16.54
N ALA A 93 -8.27 -0.24 -16.69
CA ALA A 93 -7.28 -0.58 -17.72
C ALA A 93 -6.61 -1.95 -17.48
N HIS A 94 -6.58 -2.42 -16.24
CA HIS A 94 -5.99 -3.70 -15.84
C HIS A 94 -7.03 -4.77 -15.49
N ASP A 95 -8.31 -4.42 -15.50
CA ASP A 95 -9.41 -5.37 -15.30
C ASP A 95 -9.86 -5.95 -16.64
N SER A 96 -9.14 -6.95 -17.10
CA SER A 96 -9.48 -7.61 -18.38
C SER A 96 -10.71 -8.53 -18.27
N GLY A 97 -11.20 -8.82 -17.07
CA GLY A 97 -12.25 -9.81 -16.83
C GLY A 97 -11.82 -11.26 -17.13
N ASN A 98 -10.60 -11.46 -17.58
CA ASN A 98 -10.04 -12.77 -17.87
C ASN A 98 -8.99 -13.13 -16.78
N TRP A 99 -9.25 -14.19 -16.03
CA TRP A 99 -8.37 -14.61 -14.93
C TRP A 99 -6.96 -15.01 -15.38
N GLU A 100 -6.78 -15.45 -16.64
CA GLU A 100 -5.45 -15.78 -17.19
C GLU A 100 -4.60 -14.52 -17.36
N ASP A 101 -5.21 -13.39 -17.71
CA ASP A 101 -4.49 -12.13 -17.86
C ASP A 101 -4.03 -11.58 -16.50
N TRP A 102 -4.72 -11.89 -15.42
CA TRP A 102 -4.30 -11.50 -14.08
C TRP A 102 -2.94 -12.08 -13.68
N TYR A 103 -2.59 -13.25 -14.21
CA TYR A 103 -1.28 -13.85 -14.00
C TYR A 103 -0.18 -13.21 -14.85
N THR A 104 -0.54 -12.67 -15.99
CA THR A 104 0.41 -12.07 -16.93
C THR A 104 0.65 -10.59 -16.65
N ASP A 105 -0.34 -9.87 -16.10
CA ASP A 105 -0.23 -8.44 -15.76
C ASP A 105 0.30 -8.18 -14.32
N LYS A 106 1.07 -9.10 -13.77
CA LYS A 106 1.84 -8.92 -12.52
C LYS A 106 2.84 -7.76 -12.58
N GLN A 107 2.92 -7.09 -13.73
CA GLN A 107 3.80 -5.94 -13.97
C GLN A 107 3.14 -4.61 -13.57
N PHE A 108 1.84 -4.58 -13.25
CA PHE A 108 1.19 -3.34 -12.84
C PHE A 108 1.55 -2.99 -11.40
N VAL A 109 2.62 -2.25 -11.27
CA VAL A 109 3.04 -1.62 -10.02
C VAL A 109 2.78 -0.14 -10.12
N LYS A 110 1.91 0.38 -9.30
CA LYS A 110 1.79 1.84 -9.15
C LYS A 110 2.86 2.33 -8.19
N TRP A 111 3.74 3.18 -8.69
CA TRP A 111 4.83 3.76 -7.92
C TRP A 111 4.47 5.15 -7.40
N TYR A 112 4.79 5.37 -6.15
CA TYR A 112 4.67 6.66 -5.44
C TYR A 112 6.07 7.16 -5.16
N ASP A 113 6.44 8.25 -5.85
CA ASP A 113 7.69 8.96 -5.60
C ASP A 113 7.61 9.69 -4.25
N LEU A 114 8.64 9.55 -3.43
CA LEU A 114 8.76 10.19 -2.13
C LEU A 114 9.46 11.55 -2.21
N GLY A 115 9.99 11.92 -3.38
CA GLY A 115 10.62 13.20 -3.65
C GLY A 115 12.11 13.26 -3.27
N GLU A 116 12.57 12.42 -2.37
CA GLU A 116 13.96 12.36 -1.92
C GLU A 116 14.35 10.95 -1.48
N ASN A 117 15.66 10.70 -1.36
CA ASN A 117 16.14 9.46 -0.78
C ASN A 117 15.96 9.50 0.74
N MET A 118 15.41 8.42 1.26
CA MET A 118 15.11 8.21 2.67
C MET A 118 15.80 6.97 3.20
N SER A 119 16.01 6.92 4.51
CA SER A 119 16.51 5.75 5.22
C SER A 119 15.84 5.56 6.58
N HIS A 120 14.61 6.07 6.72
CA HIS A 120 13.83 5.88 7.94
C HIS A 120 13.47 4.41 8.15
N ARG A 121 13.50 3.96 9.39
CA ARG A 121 13.23 2.57 9.75
C ARG A 121 11.78 2.16 9.52
N TYR A 122 10.83 3.04 9.86
CA TYR A 122 9.41 2.71 9.79
C TYR A 122 8.74 3.49 8.67
N ILE A 123 7.88 2.79 7.93
CA ILE A 123 6.98 3.37 6.95
C ILE A 123 5.56 3.03 7.36
N ARG A 124 4.67 4.02 7.38
CA ARG A 124 3.24 3.83 7.57
C ARG A 124 2.48 4.23 6.32
N LEU A 125 1.71 3.30 5.79
CA LEU A 125 0.72 3.57 4.76
C LEU A 125 -0.64 3.68 5.43
N SER A 126 -1.28 4.84 5.32
CA SER A 126 -2.64 5.07 5.76
C SER A 126 -3.54 5.14 4.54
N MET A 127 -4.53 4.25 4.45
CA MET A 127 -5.42 4.12 3.29
C MET A 127 -6.86 4.27 3.75
N TRP A 128 -7.69 4.88 2.92
CA TRP A 128 -9.12 4.98 3.20
C TRP A 128 -9.94 5.04 1.93
N ASP A 129 -11.21 4.71 2.11
CA ASP A 129 -12.17 4.49 1.05
C ASP A 129 -11.68 3.45 0.05
N SER A 130 -12.58 2.77 -0.59
CA SER A 130 -12.30 1.74 -1.56
C SER A 130 -13.29 1.87 -2.71
N TRP A 131 -12.89 1.43 -3.90
CA TRP A 131 -13.78 1.40 -5.04
C TRP A 131 -14.90 0.36 -4.89
N TYR A 132 -14.72 -0.61 -3.99
CA TYR A 132 -15.75 -1.62 -3.69
C TYR A 132 -15.98 -1.77 -2.19
N SER A 133 -15.50 -2.84 -1.55
CA SER A 133 -15.85 -3.15 -0.16
C SER A 133 -14.65 -3.24 0.80
N THR A 134 -13.49 -3.66 0.32
CA THR A 134 -12.31 -3.93 1.13
C THR A 134 -11.08 -3.30 0.51
N HIS A 135 -9.93 -3.36 1.21
CA HIS A 135 -8.63 -3.06 0.63
C HIS A 135 -7.90 -4.37 0.38
N CYS A 136 -7.58 -4.66 -0.87
CA CYS A 136 -6.78 -5.80 -1.26
C CYS A 136 -5.55 -5.34 -2.05
N LEU A 137 -4.39 -5.79 -1.60
CA LEU A 137 -3.11 -5.55 -2.27
C LEU A 137 -2.40 -6.88 -2.45
N ASP A 138 -1.86 -7.12 -3.63
CA ASP A 138 -1.05 -8.30 -3.90
C ASP A 138 0.35 -8.16 -3.31
N GLU A 139 1.01 -7.03 -3.59
CA GLU A 139 2.36 -6.76 -3.12
C GLU A 139 2.58 -5.28 -2.81
N ILE A 140 3.55 -5.05 -1.93
CA ILE A 140 4.04 -3.73 -1.58
C ILE A 140 5.56 -3.76 -1.68
N PHE A 141 6.12 -2.78 -2.38
CA PHE A 141 7.55 -2.63 -2.58
C PHE A 141 8.07 -1.36 -1.93
N VAL A 142 9.27 -1.44 -1.38
CA VAL A 142 10.07 -0.29 -0.97
C VAL A 142 11.34 -0.34 -1.80
N SER A 143 11.61 0.69 -2.59
CA SER A 143 12.69 0.67 -3.58
C SER A 143 13.38 2.01 -3.75
N LYS A 144 14.63 1.96 -4.18
CA LYS A 144 15.37 3.09 -4.74
C LYS A 144 15.30 2.99 -6.26
N ARG A 145 14.65 3.95 -6.87
CA ARG A 145 14.44 4.01 -8.32
C ARG A 145 15.16 5.19 -8.94
#